data_f4cfea07b320882f0afec8b346ce4526
#
_entry.id   f4cfea07b320882f0afec8b346ce4526
#
_cell.length_a   1.000
_cell.length_b   1.000
_cell.length_c   1.000
_cell.angle_alpha   90.00
_cell.angle_beta   90.00
_cell.angle_gamma   90.00
#
_symmetry.space_group_name_H-M   'P 1'
#
loop_
_entity.id
_entity.type
_entity.pdbx_description
1 polymer ?
#
loop_
_entity_poly.entity_id
_entity_poly.type
_entity_poly.pdbx_seq_one_letter_code
_entity_poly.pdbx_strand_id
1 'polypeptide(L)'
;MVSPVSELIELLSLERLEDDLFRGQSRDIGTKYVFGGQVLGQALSAAQATLAQPRAAHSLHAYFLRAGNIEAPIVYRVDRTRDGGSFSVRRVTAIQHGQVIFFCAASFQEHEDGAEHQLSMPEVPKPEDLEPSPAVPPEKLALLPIKVQRWLDRHGPFEFRHVYPRDELNPPKRPPFQQVWFRLSAKVGDAPELHRALLAYASDFHLLGTATFPHGISYYQPNVLMASLDHALWFHRAFRADDWLLYSIDSPSAQDARGLARGQIFDRSGRLIASSAQEGLIRVLPDRTPP
;
A
#
# COMPACT_ATOMS: atom_id res chain seq x y z
N MET A 1 23.20 7.40 10.74
CA MET A 1 21.90 7.73 10.13
C MET A 1 20.98 6.52 10.33
N VAL A 2 19.74 6.75 10.74
CA VAL A 2 18.73 5.67 10.88
C VAL A 2 18.38 5.18 9.46
N SER A 3 18.23 3.86 9.29
CA SER A 3 17.91 3.31 7.97
C SER A 3 16.44 3.59 7.59
N PRO A 4 16.10 3.75 6.29
CA PRO A 4 14.72 3.93 5.86
C PRO A 4 13.76 2.82 6.33
N VAL A 5 14.27 1.59 6.46
CA VAL A 5 13.50 0.44 6.98
C VAL A 5 13.22 0.61 8.47
N SER A 6 14.23 1.01 9.26
CA SER A 6 14.04 1.27 10.70
C SER A 6 13.04 2.40 10.94
N GLU A 7 13.10 3.46 10.14
CA GLU A 7 12.15 4.57 10.20
C GLU A 7 10.73 4.14 9.83
N LEU A 8 10.55 3.20 8.88
CA LEU A 8 9.23 2.65 8.56
C LEU A 8 8.70 1.79 9.71
N ILE A 9 9.55 0.95 10.32
CA ILE A 9 9.15 0.14 11.48
C ILE A 9 8.69 1.05 12.62
N GLU A 10 9.45 2.11 12.93
CA GLU A 10 9.08 3.11 13.93
C GLU A 10 7.74 3.79 13.59
N LEU A 11 7.53 4.15 12.31
CA LEU A 11 6.29 4.75 11.83
C LEU A 11 5.07 3.82 12.03
N LEU A 12 5.24 2.51 11.88
CA LEU A 12 4.19 1.51 12.08
C LEU A 12 4.03 1.06 13.55
N SER A 13 4.99 1.43 14.41
CA SER A 13 4.94 1.20 15.86
C SER A 13 4.19 2.35 16.53
N LEU A 14 2.97 2.07 17.00
CA LEU A 14 2.09 3.12 17.54
C LEU A 14 2.33 3.32 19.04
N GLU A 15 2.21 4.57 19.46
CA GLU A 15 2.11 4.90 20.88
C GLU A 15 0.72 4.50 21.39
N ARG A 16 0.66 3.66 22.41
CA ARG A 16 -0.60 3.32 23.07
C ARG A 16 -0.95 4.40 24.07
N LEU A 17 -2.10 5.06 23.86
CA LEU A 17 -2.62 6.09 24.75
C LEU A 17 -3.56 5.50 25.81
N GLU A 18 -4.39 4.53 25.40
CA GLU A 18 -5.33 3.76 26.21
C GLU A 18 -5.53 2.37 25.59
N ASP A 19 -6.33 1.53 26.19
CA ASP A 19 -6.52 0.12 25.77
C ASP A 19 -6.88 -0.03 24.30
N ASP A 20 -7.75 0.82 23.79
CA ASP A 20 -8.23 0.78 22.41
C ASP A 20 -7.96 2.10 21.66
N LEU A 21 -6.97 2.90 22.15
CA LEU A 21 -6.62 4.20 21.58
C LEU A 21 -5.12 4.31 21.36
N PHE A 22 -4.74 4.60 20.12
CA PHE A 22 -3.33 4.66 19.71
C PHE A 22 -3.05 5.95 18.96
N ARG A 23 -1.79 6.40 18.98
CA ARG A 23 -1.29 7.53 18.20
C ARG A 23 -0.16 7.09 17.29
N GLY A 24 -0.29 7.35 15.99
CA GLY A 24 0.75 7.18 14.98
C GLY A 24 1.25 8.53 14.49
N GLN A 25 2.55 8.63 14.25
CA GLN A 25 3.12 9.79 13.57
C GLN A 25 2.78 9.76 12.08
N SER A 26 2.73 10.93 11.44
CA SER A 26 2.61 11.03 9.98
C SER A 26 3.98 11.31 9.38
N ARG A 27 4.19 10.86 8.13
CA ARG A 27 5.44 11.05 7.41
C ARG A 27 5.20 11.60 6.01
N ASP A 28 5.98 12.59 5.63
CA ASP A 28 6.06 13.06 4.26
C ASP A 28 6.94 12.10 3.44
N ILE A 29 6.34 11.37 2.51
CA ILE A 29 7.05 10.54 1.53
C ILE A 29 7.14 11.22 0.15
N GLY A 30 6.90 12.55 0.08
CA GLY A 30 6.85 13.32 -1.17
C GLY A 30 5.44 13.48 -1.74
N THR A 31 4.42 12.99 -1.05
CA THR A 31 3.01 13.17 -1.40
C THR A 31 2.44 14.45 -0.77
N LYS A 32 1.36 14.97 -1.36
CA LYS A 32 0.68 16.17 -0.82
C LYS A 32 -0.01 15.89 0.52
N TYR A 33 -0.46 14.66 0.72
CA TYR A 33 -1.24 14.18 1.86
C TYR A 33 -0.61 12.91 2.43
N VAL A 34 -1.06 12.48 3.59
CA VAL A 34 -0.61 11.21 4.18
C VAL A 34 -0.83 10.08 3.18
N PHE A 35 0.19 9.25 3.00
CA PHE A 35 0.13 8.08 2.12
C PHE A 35 -0.90 7.06 2.64
N GLY A 36 -1.76 6.53 1.76
CA GLY A 36 -2.81 5.59 2.14
C GLY A 36 -2.24 4.31 2.77
N GLY A 37 -1.16 3.79 2.22
CA GLY A 37 -0.46 2.63 2.79
C GLY A 37 0.03 2.84 4.23
N GLN A 38 0.43 4.07 4.60
CA GLN A 38 0.77 4.38 5.99
C GLN A 38 -0.44 4.19 6.91
N VAL A 39 -1.60 4.71 6.51
CA VAL A 39 -2.82 4.61 7.33
C VAL A 39 -3.28 3.16 7.43
N LEU A 40 -3.18 2.38 6.34
CA LEU A 40 -3.48 0.94 6.31
C LEU A 40 -2.58 0.16 7.28
N GLY A 41 -1.27 0.34 7.19
CA GLY A 41 -0.30 -0.35 8.05
C GLY A 41 -0.48 0.01 9.53
N GLN A 42 -0.62 1.29 9.84
CA GLN A 42 -0.87 1.77 11.21
C GLN A 42 -2.20 1.26 11.78
N ALA A 43 -3.28 1.30 10.97
CA ALA A 43 -4.59 0.79 11.40
C ALA A 43 -4.55 -0.72 11.69
N LEU A 44 -3.83 -1.49 10.87
CA LEU A 44 -3.63 -2.92 11.11
C LEU A 44 -2.82 -3.16 12.38
N SER A 45 -1.74 -2.39 12.62
CA SER A 45 -0.94 -2.45 13.86
C SER A 45 -1.80 -2.14 15.09
N ALA A 46 -2.65 -1.09 15.04
CA ALA A 46 -3.58 -0.77 16.13
C ALA A 46 -4.55 -1.92 16.41
N ALA A 47 -5.15 -2.49 15.36
CA ALA A 47 -6.08 -3.62 15.49
C ALA A 47 -5.39 -4.83 16.15
N GLN A 48 -4.21 -5.21 15.68
CA GLN A 48 -3.42 -6.34 16.22
C GLN A 48 -3.06 -6.15 17.70
N ALA A 49 -2.71 -4.93 18.11
CA ALA A 49 -2.34 -4.61 19.49
C ALA A 49 -3.47 -4.79 20.51
N THR A 50 -4.72 -4.95 20.06
CA THR A 50 -5.90 -5.19 20.94
C THR A 50 -6.32 -6.65 21.03
N LEU A 51 -5.62 -7.56 20.37
CA LEU A 51 -5.91 -8.99 20.45
C LEU A 51 -5.41 -9.57 21.77
N ALA A 52 -6.28 -10.31 22.45
CA ALA A 52 -5.93 -11.00 23.71
C ALA A 52 -5.13 -12.28 23.46
N GLN A 53 -5.26 -12.86 22.26
CA GLN A 53 -4.58 -14.10 21.86
C GLN A 53 -3.92 -13.91 20.49
N PRO A 54 -2.81 -14.64 20.20
CA PRO A 54 -2.13 -14.54 18.92
C PRO A 54 -3.02 -15.10 17.80
N ARG A 55 -3.61 -14.20 17.01
CA ARG A 55 -4.38 -14.49 15.80
C ARG A 55 -3.79 -13.74 14.62
N ALA A 56 -3.74 -14.41 13.48
CA ALA A 56 -3.22 -13.81 12.27
C ALA A 56 -4.30 -12.99 11.54
N ALA A 57 -3.99 -11.76 11.13
CA ALA A 57 -4.87 -11.03 10.23
C ALA A 57 -5.01 -11.82 8.91
N HIS A 58 -6.25 -12.09 8.49
CA HIS A 58 -6.53 -12.72 7.20
C HIS A 58 -7.22 -11.77 6.22
N SER A 59 -7.84 -10.68 6.68
CA SER A 59 -8.42 -9.66 5.79
C SER A 59 -8.50 -8.29 6.45
N LEU A 60 -8.46 -7.25 5.58
CA LEU A 60 -8.68 -5.86 5.94
C LEU A 60 -9.49 -5.20 4.82
N HIS A 61 -10.53 -4.41 5.17
CA HIS A 61 -11.35 -3.64 4.24
C HIS A 61 -11.49 -2.21 4.74
N ALA A 62 -11.15 -1.24 3.90
CA ALA A 62 -10.98 0.15 4.29
C ALA A 62 -11.65 1.14 3.34
N TYR A 63 -12.03 2.32 3.88
CA TYR A 63 -12.42 3.50 3.12
C TYR A 63 -11.61 4.72 3.53
N PHE A 64 -11.14 5.47 2.56
CA PHE A 64 -10.49 6.77 2.72
C PHE A 64 -11.54 7.87 2.56
N LEU A 65 -11.77 8.64 3.61
CA LEU A 65 -12.86 9.63 3.66
C LEU A 65 -12.36 11.06 3.40
N ARG A 66 -11.16 11.37 3.86
CA ARG A 66 -10.54 12.70 3.77
C ARG A 66 -9.03 12.58 3.62
N ALA A 67 -8.44 13.59 2.99
CA ALA A 67 -6.98 13.71 2.91
C ALA A 67 -6.38 13.93 4.31
N GLY A 68 -5.40 13.11 4.67
CA GLY A 68 -4.65 13.26 5.93
C GLY A 68 -3.59 14.34 5.85
N ASN A 69 -3.40 15.11 6.94
CA ASN A 69 -2.35 16.10 7.09
C ASN A 69 -1.04 15.41 7.49
N ILE A 70 0.02 15.59 6.69
CA ILE A 70 1.36 15.01 6.93
C ILE A 70 2.08 15.61 8.15
N GLU A 71 1.66 16.79 8.62
CA GLU A 71 2.29 17.50 9.75
C GLU A 71 1.63 17.17 11.11
N ALA A 72 0.53 16.41 11.10
CA ALA A 72 -0.21 16.07 12.30
C ALA A 72 -0.19 14.56 12.56
N PRO A 73 -0.12 14.11 13.82
CA PRO A 73 -0.28 12.70 14.15
C PRO A 73 -1.72 12.23 13.87
N ILE A 74 -1.89 10.93 13.73
CA ILE A 74 -3.18 10.27 13.54
C ILE A 74 -3.53 9.53 14.82
N VAL A 75 -4.76 9.73 15.30
CA VAL A 75 -5.31 8.95 16.42
C VAL A 75 -6.12 7.79 15.85
N TYR A 76 -5.82 6.58 16.26
CA TYR A 76 -6.51 5.34 15.89
C TYR A 76 -7.34 4.86 17.06
N ARG A 77 -8.66 4.83 16.89
CA ARG A 77 -9.58 4.23 17.85
C ARG A 77 -10.03 2.87 17.34
N VAL A 78 -9.80 1.84 18.15
CA VAL A 78 -10.18 0.46 17.84
C VAL A 78 -11.48 0.11 18.57
N ASP A 79 -12.41 -0.51 17.84
CA ASP A 79 -13.60 -1.14 18.38
C ASP A 79 -13.41 -2.65 18.32
N ARG A 80 -13.48 -3.33 19.47
CA ARG A 80 -13.43 -4.80 19.58
C ARG A 80 -14.78 -5.37 19.20
N THR A 81 -15.10 -5.34 17.91
CA THR A 81 -16.43 -5.70 17.37
C THR A 81 -16.81 -7.14 17.70
N ARG A 82 -15.84 -8.06 17.70
CA ARG A 82 -16.06 -9.48 18.04
C ARG A 82 -14.78 -10.15 18.51
N ASP A 83 -14.91 -10.96 19.56
CA ASP A 83 -13.97 -12.00 19.96
C ASP A 83 -14.72 -13.33 20.06
N GLY A 84 -14.56 -14.20 19.04
CA GLY A 84 -15.15 -15.54 18.98
C GLY A 84 -14.11 -16.63 19.28
N GLY A 85 -14.49 -17.90 19.13
CA GLY A 85 -13.59 -19.05 19.30
C GLY A 85 -12.37 -18.96 18.37
N SER A 86 -12.56 -19.06 17.06
CA SER A 86 -11.49 -19.07 16.05
C SER A 86 -11.24 -17.69 15.43
N PHE A 87 -12.19 -16.73 15.48
CA PHE A 87 -12.11 -15.43 14.81
C PHE A 87 -12.25 -14.25 15.76
N SER A 88 -11.50 -13.18 15.47
CA SER A 88 -11.71 -11.84 16.06
C SER A 88 -11.89 -10.81 14.96
N VAL A 89 -12.73 -9.79 15.21
CA VAL A 89 -12.94 -8.65 14.30
C VAL A 89 -12.68 -7.35 15.04
N ARG A 90 -11.94 -6.45 14.40
CA ARG A 90 -11.66 -5.10 14.89
C ARG A 90 -12.10 -4.09 13.84
N ARG A 91 -12.80 -3.05 14.29
CA ARG A 91 -13.04 -1.85 13.49
C ARG A 91 -12.09 -0.77 13.97
N VAL A 92 -11.37 -0.14 13.05
CA VAL A 92 -10.44 0.94 13.36
C VAL A 92 -10.91 2.22 12.68
N THR A 93 -10.92 3.32 13.43
CA THR A 93 -11.24 4.66 12.94
C THR A 93 -10.00 5.54 13.12
N ALA A 94 -9.49 6.12 12.03
CA ALA A 94 -8.38 7.07 12.05
C ALA A 94 -8.93 8.51 12.06
N ILE A 95 -8.41 9.32 12.98
CA ILE A 95 -8.92 10.66 13.28
C ILE A 95 -7.77 11.67 13.25
N GLN A 96 -7.96 12.79 12.57
CA GLN A 96 -7.12 13.99 12.68
C GLN A 96 -7.99 15.23 12.84
N HIS A 97 -7.56 16.19 13.66
CA HIS A 97 -8.28 17.45 13.90
C HIS A 97 -9.76 17.26 14.23
N GLY A 98 -10.10 16.19 14.98
CA GLY A 98 -11.47 15.84 15.33
C GLY A 98 -12.31 15.26 14.18
N GLN A 99 -11.73 15.05 12.98
CA GLN A 99 -12.41 14.51 11.81
C GLN A 99 -11.96 13.09 11.51
N VAL A 100 -12.91 12.21 11.20
CA VAL A 100 -12.59 10.87 10.69
C VAL A 100 -12.02 11.01 9.26
N ILE A 101 -10.78 10.57 9.07
CA ILE A 101 -10.12 10.59 7.75
C ILE A 101 -10.16 9.23 7.07
N PHE A 102 -10.30 8.15 7.85
CA PHE A 102 -10.26 6.77 7.35
C PHE A 102 -10.96 5.85 8.36
N PHE A 103 -11.52 4.74 7.89
CA PHE A 103 -11.87 3.61 8.74
C PHE A 103 -11.63 2.29 8.02
N CYS A 104 -11.42 1.22 8.80
CA CYS A 104 -11.34 -0.14 8.28
C CYS A 104 -11.97 -1.14 9.25
N ALA A 105 -12.26 -2.34 8.71
CA ALA A 105 -12.50 -3.54 9.47
C ALA A 105 -11.41 -4.56 9.16
N ALA A 106 -10.79 -5.13 10.20
CA ALA A 106 -9.79 -6.18 10.08
C ALA A 106 -10.29 -7.44 10.78
N SER A 107 -10.12 -8.59 10.13
CA SER A 107 -10.49 -9.91 10.67
C SER A 107 -9.24 -10.77 10.87
N PHE A 108 -9.25 -11.51 11.99
CA PHE A 108 -8.14 -12.30 12.49
C PHE A 108 -8.61 -13.72 12.77
N GLN A 109 -7.77 -14.71 12.49
CA GLN A 109 -8.09 -16.12 12.65
C GLN A 109 -6.96 -16.88 13.35
N GLU A 110 -7.31 -17.87 14.15
CA GLU A 110 -6.39 -18.92 14.56
C GLU A 110 -6.06 -19.82 13.36
N HIS A 111 -4.87 -20.43 13.38
CA HIS A 111 -4.51 -21.35 12.31
C HIS A 111 -5.41 -22.59 12.36
N GLU A 112 -5.98 -22.96 11.21
CA GLU A 112 -6.79 -24.17 11.01
C GLU A 112 -6.38 -24.82 9.69
N ASP A 113 -6.27 -26.15 9.67
CA ASP A 113 -6.06 -26.94 8.46
C ASP A 113 -7.36 -26.99 7.64
N GLY A 114 -7.26 -26.96 6.31
CA GLY A 114 -8.43 -26.96 5.43
C GLY A 114 -8.10 -27.26 3.98
N ALA A 115 -9.10 -27.11 3.10
CA ALA A 115 -8.89 -27.25 1.66
C ALA A 115 -8.01 -26.13 1.11
N GLU A 116 -7.08 -26.45 0.21
CA GLU A 116 -6.15 -25.50 -0.37
C GLU A 116 -6.22 -25.50 -1.91
N HIS A 117 -6.19 -24.31 -2.47
CA HIS A 117 -5.93 -24.04 -3.89
C HIS A 117 -5.40 -22.61 -4.06
N GLN A 118 -4.82 -22.31 -5.19
CA GLN A 118 -4.38 -20.97 -5.56
C GLN A 118 -4.28 -20.81 -7.08
N LEU A 119 -4.22 -19.55 -7.54
CA LEU A 119 -3.82 -19.22 -8.90
C LEU A 119 -2.34 -19.48 -9.11
N SER A 120 -1.95 -19.85 -10.32
CA SER A 120 -0.54 -19.95 -10.70
C SER A 120 0.08 -18.55 -10.80
N MET A 121 1.31 -18.40 -10.31
CA MET A 121 2.09 -17.18 -10.51
C MET A 121 2.37 -17.01 -12.01
N PRO A 122 2.23 -15.79 -12.57
CA PRO A 122 2.60 -15.53 -13.95
C PRO A 122 4.11 -15.75 -14.17
N GLU A 123 4.48 -16.22 -15.35
CA GLU A 123 5.89 -16.34 -15.74
C GLU A 123 6.47 -14.95 -16.04
N VAL A 124 7.47 -14.56 -15.28
CA VAL A 124 8.16 -13.26 -15.40
C VAL A 124 9.65 -13.43 -15.17
N PRO A 125 10.49 -12.51 -15.67
CA PRO A 125 11.92 -12.50 -15.33
C PRO A 125 12.14 -12.41 -13.82
N LYS A 126 13.24 -13.00 -13.34
CA LYS A 126 13.62 -12.92 -11.93
C LYS A 126 13.98 -11.47 -11.56
N PRO A 127 13.80 -11.07 -10.30
CA PRO A 127 14.11 -9.70 -9.90
C PRO A 127 15.60 -9.35 -10.13
N GLU A 128 16.51 -10.30 -10.06
CA GLU A 128 17.94 -10.09 -10.30
C GLU A 128 18.26 -9.70 -11.76
N ASP A 129 17.39 -10.07 -12.70
CA ASP A 129 17.53 -9.80 -14.14
C ASP A 129 16.89 -8.46 -14.56
N LEU A 130 16.32 -7.72 -13.60
CA LEU A 130 15.60 -6.45 -13.83
C LEU A 130 16.33 -5.26 -13.21
N GLU A 131 16.21 -4.10 -13.84
CA GLU A 131 16.75 -2.85 -13.29
C GLU A 131 15.95 -2.36 -12.06
N PRO A 132 16.61 -1.76 -11.06
CA PRO A 132 15.93 -1.10 -9.94
C PRO A 132 15.03 0.05 -10.42
N SER A 133 13.88 0.24 -9.78
CA SER A 133 12.97 1.36 -10.05
C SER A 133 13.08 2.43 -8.94
N PRO A 134 12.89 3.71 -9.31
CA PRO A 134 12.63 4.22 -10.66
C PRO A 134 13.94 4.51 -11.40
N ALA A 135 14.04 4.00 -12.62
CA ALA A 135 15.12 4.38 -13.55
C ALA A 135 14.77 5.70 -14.24
N VAL A 136 14.67 6.81 -13.50
CA VAL A 136 14.49 8.14 -14.09
C VAL A 136 15.88 8.73 -14.33
N PRO A 137 16.25 9.02 -15.60
CA PRO A 137 17.54 9.64 -15.90
C PRO A 137 17.70 10.97 -15.14
N PRO A 138 18.93 11.31 -14.66
CA PRO A 138 19.16 12.52 -13.87
C PRO A 138 18.69 13.81 -14.53
N GLU A 139 18.85 13.91 -15.85
CA GLU A 139 18.39 15.04 -16.65
C GLU A 139 16.85 15.20 -16.65
N LYS A 140 16.11 14.10 -16.65
CA LYS A 140 14.65 14.11 -16.51
C LYS A 140 14.21 14.36 -15.08
N LEU A 141 14.94 13.80 -14.11
CA LEU A 141 14.69 14.01 -12.68
C LEU A 141 14.74 15.51 -12.33
N ALA A 142 15.72 16.24 -12.88
CA ALA A 142 15.90 17.67 -12.63
C ALA A 142 14.72 18.54 -13.12
N LEU A 143 13.91 18.04 -14.06
CA LEU A 143 12.73 18.76 -14.58
C LEU A 143 11.47 18.58 -13.73
N LEU A 144 11.50 17.66 -12.76
CA LEU A 144 10.36 17.35 -11.91
C LEU A 144 10.23 18.36 -10.76
N PRO A 145 9.03 18.54 -10.19
CA PRO A 145 8.87 19.26 -8.94
C PRO A 145 9.78 18.70 -7.85
N ILE A 146 10.40 19.56 -7.04
CA ILE A 146 11.38 19.16 -6.02
C ILE A 146 10.87 18.06 -5.06
N LYS A 147 9.56 18.04 -4.75
CA LYS A 147 8.96 16.99 -3.93
C LYS A 147 9.01 15.64 -4.63
N VAL A 148 8.75 15.61 -5.94
CA VAL A 148 8.83 14.39 -6.77
C VAL A 148 10.27 13.94 -6.90
N GLN A 149 11.22 14.87 -7.11
CA GLN A 149 12.63 14.56 -7.12
C GLN A 149 13.05 13.89 -5.81
N ARG A 150 12.68 14.48 -4.66
CA ARG A 150 12.98 13.92 -3.34
C ARG A 150 12.36 12.54 -3.13
N TRP A 151 11.17 12.31 -3.66
CA TRP A 151 10.52 11.00 -3.57
C TRP A 151 11.22 9.95 -4.42
N LEU A 152 11.64 10.31 -5.63
CA LEU A 152 12.36 9.43 -6.56
C LEU A 152 13.83 9.20 -6.16
N ASP A 153 14.49 10.22 -5.57
CA ASP A 153 15.89 10.17 -5.13
C ASP A 153 16.05 9.45 -3.77
N ARG A 154 14.98 9.35 -2.99
CA ARG A 154 15.01 8.60 -1.72
C ARG A 154 15.11 7.12 -2.02
N HIS A 155 16.19 6.52 -1.56
CA HIS A 155 16.20 5.09 -1.30
C HIS A 155 15.12 4.81 -0.24
N GLY A 156 13.90 4.55 -0.71
CA GLY A 156 12.76 4.23 0.16
C GLY A 156 13.00 2.94 0.94
N PRO A 157 12.12 2.63 1.90
CA PRO A 157 12.24 1.39 2.65
C PRO A 157 12.03 0.14 1.78
N PHE A 158 11.44 0.29 0.59
CA PHE A 158 11.21 -0.79 -0.37
C PHE A 158 12.05 -0.62 -1.64
N GLU A 159 12.58 -1.73 -2.14
CA GLU A 159 13.14 -1.87 -3.48
C GLU A 159 12.05 -2.38 -4.42
N PHE A 160 11.89 -1.74 -5.59
CA PHE A 160 10.94 -2.14 -6.62
C PHE A 160 11.68 -2.45 -7.93
N ARG A 161 11.19 -3.44 -8.70
CA ARG A 161 11.67 -3.76 -10.05
C ARG A 161 10.50 -4.08 -10.96
N HIS A 162 10.23 -3.19 -11.91
CA HIS A 162 9.13 -3.38 -12.87
C HIS A 162 9.53 -4.39 -13.94
N VAL A 163 8.66 -5.38 -14.19
CA VAL A 163 8.85 -6.32 -15.31
C VAL A 163 8.74 -5.58 -16.65
N TYR A 164 7.79 -4.64 -16.73
CA TYR A 164 7.58 -3.80 -17.91
C TYR A 164 7.61 -2.32 -17.50
N PRO A 165 8.80 -1.70 -17.37
CA PRO A 165 8.90 -0.29 -17.03
C PRO A 165 8.24 0.60 -18.10
N ARG A 166 7.74 1.76 -17.70
CA ARG A 166 7.20 2.77 -18.61
C ARG A 166 7.75 4.15 -18.28
N ASP A 167 7.74 5.04 -19.25
CA ASP A 167 8.01 6.47 -19.01
C ASP A 167 6.78 7.09 -18.31
N GLU A 168 6.91 7.40 -17.03
CA GLU A 168 5.83 8.00 -16.23
C GLU A 168 5.64 9.50 -16.54
N LEU A 169 6.58 10.15 -17.22
CA LEU A 169 6.48 11.56 -17.61
C LEU A 169 5.72 11.72 -18.93
N ASN A 170 5.90 10.76 -19.86
CA ASN A 170 5.20 10.69 -21.14
C ASN A 170 4.61 9.29 -21.31
N PRO A 171 3.60 8.95 -20.50
CA PRO A 171 3.14 7.57 -20.40
C PRO A 171 2.46 7.12 -21.71
N PRO A 172 2.97 6.05 -22.36
CA PRO A 172 2.29 5.47 -23.50
C PRO A 172 1.02 4.75 -23.04
N LYS A 173 0.00 4.72 -23.92
CA LYS A 173 -1.15 3.84 -23.73
C LYS A 173 -0.71 2.39 -23.82
N ARG A 174 -1.13 1.56 -22.86
CA ARG A 174 -0.84 0.12 -22.85
C ARG A 174 -1.94 -0.66 -22.12
N PRO A 175 -1.97 -1.99 -22.24
CA PRO A 175 -2.96 -2.82 -21.52
C PRO A 175 -2.94 -2.56 -20.01
N PRO A 176 -4.10 -2.70 -19.33
CA PRO A 176 -4.27 -2.36 -17.91
C PRO A 176 -3.72 -3.45 -16.98
N PHE A 177 -2.46 -3.79 -17.12
CA PHE A 177 -1.80 -4.75 -16.23
C PHE A 177 -0.32 -4.39 -16.03
N GLN A 178 0.23 -4.79 -14.89
CA GLN A 178 1.66 -4.72 -14.60
C GLN A 178 2.08 -5.81 -13.62
N GLN A 179 3.37 -6.13 -13.65
CA GLN A 179 4.03 -6.97 -12.66
C GLN A 179 5.22 -6.20 -12.08
N VAL A 180 5.30 -6.17 -10.76
CA VAL A 180 6.35 -5.47 -10.03
C VAL A 180 6.88 -6.36 -8.94
N TRP A 181 8.18 -6.67 -8.98
CA TRP A 181 8.86 -7.27 -7.83
C TRP A 181 9.13 -6.19 -6.78
N PHE A 182 8.91 -6.54 -5.52
CA PHE A 182 9.25 -5.64 -4.42
C PHE A 182 9.72 -6.42 -3.18
N ARG A 183 10.50 -5.75 -2.35
CA ARG A 183 10.91 -6.21 -1.02
C ARG A 183 11.31 -5.04 -0.15
N LEU A 184 11.39 -5.24 1.17
CA LEU A 184 12.14 -4.32 2.03
C LEU A 184 13.61 -4.31 1.65
N SER A 185 14.24 -3.14 1.72
CA SER A 185 15.66 -2.95 1.38
C SER A 185 16.63 -3.49 2.45
N ALA A 186 16.13 -3.92 3.60
CA ALA A 186 16.89 -4.57 4.67
C ALA A 186 16.10 -5.66 5.37
N LYS A 187 16.80 -6.61 5.99
CA LYS A 187 16.17 -7.66 6.80
C LYS A 187 15.58 -7.10 8.08
N VAL A 188 14.44 -7.68 8.50
CA VAL A 188 13.72 -7.33 9.72
C VAL A 188 13.45 -8.57 10.58
N GLY A 189 12.97 -8.37 11.82
CA GLY A 189 12.62 -9.46 12.73
C GLY A 189 11.53 -10.38 12.17
N ASP A 190 11.34 -11.54 12.82
CA ASP A 190 10.50 -12.64 12.33
C ASP A 190 9.02 -12.51 12.72
N ALA A 191 8.63 -11.43 13.42
CA ALA A 191 7.25 -11.21 13.89
C ALA A 191 6.25 -11.17 12.73
N PRO A 192 5.34 -12.14 12.57
CA PRO A 192 4.44 -12.21 11.42
C PRO A 192 3.49 -11.00 11.31
N GLU A 193 3.12 -10.40 12.43
CA GLU A 193 2.30 -9.19 12.51
C GLU A 193 3.01 -7.99 11.91
N LEU A 194 4.33 -7.85 12.10
CA LEU A 194 5.13 -6.81 11.48
C LEU A 194 5.13 -6.97 9.95
N HIS A 195 5.37 -8.18 9.44
CA HIS A 195 5.36 -8.43 8.00
C HIS A 195 4.00 -8.12 7.36
N ARG A 196 2.87 -8.39 8.06
CA ARG A 196 1.53 -8.03 7.59
C ARG A 196 1.30 -6.53 7.56
N ALA A 197 1.73 -5.79 8.59
CA ALA A 197 1.63 -4.33 8.61
C ALA A 197 2.50 -3.68 7.50
N LEU A 198 3.70 -4.21 7.27
CA LEU A 198 4.59 -3.80 6.17
C LEU A 198 3.98 -4.09 4.80
N LEU A 199 3.31 -5.24 4.63
CA LEU A 199 2.62 -5.56 3.38
C LEU A 199 1.38 -4.68 3.18
N ALA A 200 0.61 -4.38 4.23
CA ALA A 200 -0.52 -3.43 4.16
C ALA A 200 -0.04 -2.04 3.72
N TYR A 201 1.12 -1.59 4.22
CA TYR A 201 1.76 -0.37 3.74
C TYR A 201 2.16 -0.47 2.26
N ALA A 202 2.80 -1.56 1.85
CA ALA A 202 3.34 -1.73 0.50
C ALA A 202 2.25 -1.96 -0.55
N SER A 203 1.12 -2.55 -0.19
CA SER A 203 0.04 -2.92 -1.11
C SER A 203 -0.66 -1.73 -1.78
N ASP A 204 -0.50 -0.52 -1.24
CA ASP A 204 -1.04 0.71 -1.83
C ASP A 204 -0.14 1.28 -2.96
N PHE A 205 1.12 0.84 -3.07
CA PHE A 205 1.96 1.23 -4.20
C PHE A 205 1.49 0.56 -5.50
N HIS A 206 1.56 1.30 -6.61
CA HIS A 206 1.31 0.84 -7.98
C HIS A 206 -0.14 0.40 -8.28
N LEU A 207 -0.99 0.12 -7.28
CA LEU A 207 -2.28 -0.52 -7.46
C LEU A 207 -3.21 0.35 -8.33
N LEU A 208 -3.62 1.53 -7.84
CA LEU A 208 -4.52 2.43 -8.58
C LEU A 208 -3.91 2.93 -9.90
N GLY A 209 -2.59 3.13 -9.94
CA GLY A 209 -1.87 3.57 -11.14
C GLY A 209 -2.08 2.67 -12.35
N THR A 210 -2.33 1.37 -12.15
CA THR A 210 -2.59 0.41 -13.23
C THR A 210 -3.83 0.78 -14.05
N ALA A 211 -4.86 1.34 -13.42
CA ALA A 211 -6.08 1.78 -14.12
C ALA A 211 -5.85 2.96 -15.08
N THR A 212 -4.71 3.65 -14.99
CA THR A 212 -4.38 4.77 -15.88
C THR A 212 -3.73 4.35 -17.20
N PHE A 213 -3.24 3.11 -17.28
CA PHE A 213 -2.42 2.64 -18.42
C PHE A 213 -3.12 2.70 -19.78
N PRO A 214 -4.40 2.29 -19.94
CA PRO A 214 -5.07 2.37 -21.24
C PRO A 214 -5.29 3.81 -21.73
N HIS A 215 -5.23 4.76 -20.80
CA HIS A 215 -5.52 6.18 -21.08
C HIS A 215 -4.26 6.99 -21.37
N GLY A 216 -3.04 6.44 -21.12
CA GLY A 216 -1.79 7.18 -21.23
C GLY A 216 -1.72 8.32 -20.21
N ILE A 217 -2.22 8.08 -19.00
CA ILE A 217 -2.23 9.04 -17.89
C ILE A 217 -1.24 8.59 -16.82
N SER A 218 -0.64 9.53 -16.12
CA SER A 218 0.27 9.29 -14.99
C SER A 218 -0.06 10.20 -13.83
N TYR A 219 0.23 9.71 -12.62
CA TYR A 219 0.15 10.47 -11.38
C TYR A 219 1.02 11.75 -11.38
N TYR A 220 2.06 11.78 -12.22
CA TYR A 220 3.01 12.91 -12.30
C TYR A 220 2.51 14.06 -13.19
N GLN A 221 1.43 13.89 -13.94
CA GLN A 221 0.86 14.94 -14.75
C GLN A 221 0.14 15.99 -13.87
N PRO A 222 0.41 17.30 -14.05
CA PRO A 222 -0.08 18.35 -13.15
C PRO A 222 -1.61 18.53 -13.18
N ASN A 223 -2.26 18.10 -14.26
CA ASN A 223 -3.70 18.16 -14.46
C ASN A 223 -4.42 16.87 -14.04
N VAL A 224 -3.70 15.88 -13.49
CA VAL A 224 -4.28 14.61 -13.03
C VAL A 224 -4.43 14.64 -11.51
N LEU A 225 -5.66 14.41 -11.05
CA LEU A 225 -5.98 14.22 -9.64
C LEU A 225 -6.34 12.76 -9.40
N MET A 226 -5.54 12.09 -8.57
CA MET A 226 -5.79 10.71 -8.14
C MET A 226 -5.88 10.64 -6.62
N ALA A 227 -6.82 9.83 -6.12
CA ALA A 227 -6.99 9.56 -4.71
C ALA A 227 -7.63 8.17 -4.51
N SER A 228 -7.13 7.38 -3.58
CA SER A 228 -7.76 6.13 -3.17
C SER A 228 -9.11 6.41 -2.52
N LEU A 229 -10.13 5.61 -2.82
CA LEU A 229 -11.46 5.66 -2.21
C LEU A 229 -11.63 4.54 -1.20
N ASP A 230 -11.19 3.33 -1.55
CA ASP A 230 -11.18 2.17 -0.68
C ASP A 230 -9.88 1.38 -0.81
N HIS A 231 -9.72 0.35 -0.02
CA HIS A 231 -8.66 -0.66 -0.15
C HIS A 231 -9.08 -1.94 0.57
N ALA A 232 -8.98 -3.07 -0.11
CA ALA A 232 -9.19 -4.39 0.46
C ALA A 232 -7.91 -5.22 0.31
N LEU A 233 -7.57 -5.98 1.36
CA LEU A 233 -6.39 -6.83 1.40
C LEU A 233 -6.72 -8.15 2.11
N TRP A 234 -6.37 -9.27 1.50
CA TRP A 234 -6.49 -10.61 2.07
C TRP A 234 -5.10 -11.24 2.19
N PHE A 235 -4.78 -11.77 3.35
CA PHE A 235 -3.55 -12.51 3.62
C PHE A 235 -3.86 -14.00 3.58
N HIS A 236 -3.24 -14.72 2.68
CA HIS A 236 -3.53 -16.15 2.46
C HIS A 236 -2.55 -17.07 3.15
N ARG A 237 -1.26 -16.71 3.16
CA ARG A 237 -0.18 -17.53 3.69
C ARG A 237 0.85 -16.71 4.45
N ALA A 238 1.68 -17.37 5.25
CA ALA A 238 2.83 -16.74 5.87
C ALA A 238 3.86 -16.32 4.81
N PHE A 239 4.48 -15.16 5.00
CA PHE A 239 5.47 -14.58 4.10
C PHE A 239 6.44 -13.69 4.87
N ARG A 240 7.50 -13.27 4.20
CA ARG A 240 8.41 -12.22 4.66
C ARG A 240 8.36 -11.04 3.69
N ALA A 241 8.17 -9.82 4.20
CA ALA A 241 8.19 -8.60 3.40
C ALA A 241 9.61 -8.16 2.98
N ASP A 242 10.64 -8.76 3.60
CA ASP A 242 12.05 -8.55 3.28
C ASP A 242 12.64 -9.63 2.33
N ASP A 243 11.79 -10.52 1.83
CA ASP A 243 12.06 -11.37 0.67
C ASP A 243 11.36 -10.81 -0.57
N TRP A 244 11.84 -11.16 -1.77
CA TRP A 244 11.21 -10.73 -3.00
C TRP A 244 9.79 -11.28 -3.14
N LEU A 245 8.85 -10.36 -3.36
CA LEU A 245 7.44 -10.63 -3.64
C LEU A 245 7.08 -10.08 -5.01
N LEU A 246 6.33 -10.84 -5.80
CA LEU A 246 5.80 -10.41 -7.10
C LEU A 246 4.38 -9.87 -6.92
N TYR A 247 4.15 -8.61 -7.23
CA TYR A 247 2.83 -8.01 -7.29
C TYR A 247 2.33 -7.99 -8.74
N SER A 248 1.42 -8.88 -9.07
CA SER A 248 0.72 -8.93 -10.36
C SER A 248 -0.60 -8.17 -10.24
N ILE A 249 -0.73 -7.08 -10.99
CA ILE A 249 -1.84 -6.13 -10.88
C ILE A 249 -2.55 -6.03 -12.21
N ASP A 250 -3.88 -6.05 -12.20
CA ASP A 250 -4.73 -5.74 -13.35
C ASP A 250 -5.78 -4.67 -13.00
N SER A 251 -6.34 -4.03 -14.02
CA SER A 251 -7.46 -3.11 -13.85
C SER A 251 -8.59 -3.50 -14.81
N PRO A 252 -9.68 -4.06 -14.29
CA PRO A 252 -10.79 -4.53 -15.13
C PRO A 252 -11.68 -3.40 -15.63
N SER A 253 -11.66 -2.21 -15.00
CA SER A 253 -12.60 -1.14 -15.34
C SER A 253 -12.10 0.23 -14.91
N ALA A 254 -12.39 1.24 -15.72
CA ALA A 254 -12.35 2.65 -15.36
C ALA A 254 -13.53 3.37 -15.98
N GLN A 255 -14.35 4.09 -15.18
CA GLN A 255 -15.49 4.89 -15.62
C GLN A 255 -15.87 5.94 -14.57
N ASP A 256 -16.60 6.95 -14.94
CA ASP A 256 -17.09 8.01 -14.04
C ASP A 256 -15.98 8.61 -13.16
N ALA A 257 -14.82 8.86 -13.74
CA ALA A 257 -13.61 9.33 -13.07
C ALA A 257 -13.13 8.40 -11.93
N ARG A 258 -13.46 7.11 -11.94
CA ARG A 258 -12.94 6.08 -11.04
C ARG A 258 -12.22 4.98 -11.83
N GLY A 259 -11.26 4.35 -11.18
CA GLY A 259 -10.59 3.14 -11.67
C GLY A 259 -10.56 2.08 -10.60
N LEU A 260 -10.89 0.84 -10.97
CA LEU A 260 -10.75 -0.34 -10.12
C LEU A 260 -9.48 -1.08 -10.52
N ALA A 261 -8.65 -1.42 -9.55
CA ALA A 261 -7.49 -2.29 -9.74
C ALA A 261 -7.53 -3.46 -8.77
N ARG A 262 -6.95 -4.59 -9.19
CA ARG A 262 -6.83 -5.82 -8.38
C ARG A 262 -5.39 -6.31 -8.43
N GLY A 263 -4.95 -6.96 -7.37
CA GLY A 263 -3.61 -7.49 -7.31
C GLY A 263 -3.50 -8.84 -6.63
N GLN A 264 -2.59 -9.66 -7.11
CA GLN A 264 -2.15 -10.92 -6.52
C GLN A 264 -0.68 -10.78 -6.15
N ILE A 265 -0.33 -11.14 -4.93
CA ILE A 265 1.04 -11.06 -4.44
C ILE A 265 1.57 -12.48 -4.21
N PHE A 266 2.66 -12.82 -4.89
CA PHE A 266 3.29 -14.13 -4.81
C PHE A 266 4.67 -14.04 -4.18
N ASP A 267 5.09 -15.06 -3.48
CA ASP A 267 6.50 -15.22 -3.12
C ASP A 267 7.31 -15.81 -4.28
N ARG A 268 8.63 -15.90 -4.12
CA ARG A 268 9.55 -16.43 -5.15
C ARG A 268 9.31 -17.89 -5.52
N SER A 269 8.67 -18.67 -4.66
CA SER A 269 8.32 -20.06 -4.92
C SER A 269 7.00 -20.20 -5.70
N GLY A 270 6.32 -19.10 -5.99
CA GLY A 270 5.03 -19.07 -6.68
C GLY A 270 3.83 -19.26 -5.75
N ARG A 271 4.00 -19.21 -4.42
CA ARG A 271 2.87 -19.28 -3.49
C ARG A 271 2.14 -17.92 -3.45
N LEU A 272 0.84 -17.95 -3.65
CA LEU A 272 -0.02 -16.75 -3.48
C LEU A 272 -0.11 -16.42 -1.98
N ILE A 273 0.51 -15.30 -1.58
CA ILE A 273 0.58 -14.90 -0.17
C ILE A 273 -0.49 -13.87 0.22
N ALA A 274 -0.92 -13.04 -0.75
CA ALA A 274 -1.97 -12.06 -0.51
C ALA A 274 -2.70 -11.68 -1.81
N SER A 275 -3.90 -11.12 -1.66
CA SER A 275 -4.68 -10.48 -2.73
C SER A 275 -5.15 -9.11 -2.29
N SER A 276 -5.28 -8.18 -3.24
CA SER A 276 -5.76 -6.82 -2.98
C SER A 276 -6.79 -6.36 -4.01
N ALA A 277 -7.59 -5.38 -3.66
CA ALA A 277 -8.44 -4.63 -4.57
C ALA A 277 -8.57 -3.18 -4.10
N GLN A 278 -8.64 -2.22 -5.03
CA GLN A 278 -8.78 -0.81 -4.71
C GLN A 278 -9.57 -0.10 -5.80
N GLU A 279 -10.59 0.66 -5.43
CA GLU A 279 -11.16 1.69 -6.29
C GLU A 279 -10.56 3.06 -5.92
N GLY A 280 -10.32 3.90 -6.90
CA GLY A 280 -9.82 5.24 -6.67
C GLY A 280 -10.35 6.25 -7.69
N LEU A 281 -10.34 7.52 -7.29
CA LEU A 281 -10.61 8.65 -8.17
C LEU A 281 -9.45 8.82 -9.15
N ILE A 282 -9.79 8.99 -10.44
CA ILE A 282 -8.86 9.35 -11.51
C ILE A 282 -9.53 10.46 -12.30
N ARG A 283 -9.19 11.72 -12.04
CA ARG A 283 -9.78 12.87 -12.68
C ARG A 283 -8.74 13.64 -13.47
N VAL A 284 -8.98 13.80 -14.77
CA VAL A 284 -8.20 14.69 -15.63
C VAL A 284 -8.89 16.05 -15.63
N LEU A 285 -8.22 17.06 -15.10
CA LEU A 285 -8.72 18.44 -15.10
C LEU A 285 -8.42 19.06 -16.46
N PRO A 286 -9.30 19.96 -16.96
CA PRO A 286 -9.00 20.76 -18.15
C PRO A 286 -7.70 21.53 -17.95
N ASP A 287 -6.91 21.66 -19.00
CA ASP A 287 -5.74 22.54 -18.94
C ASP A 287 -6.20 23.94 -18.55
N ARG A 288 -5.65 24.46 -17.44
CA ARG A 288 -5.84 25.87 -17.09
C ARG A 288 -5.05 26.66 -18.13
N THR A 289 -5.72 27.08 -19.20
CA THR A 289 -5.19 28.17 -20.03
C THR A 289 -5.03 29.37 -19.09
N PRO A 290 -3.81 29.90 -18.90
CA PRO A 290 -3.68 31.16 -18.14
C PRO A 290 -4.49 32.24 -18.83
N PRO A 291 -5.19 33.10 -18.08
CA PRO A 291 -5.93 34.22 -18.62
C PRO A 291 -5.03 35.19 -19.38
#